data_20a5492b06800e4976fea5edd66a1f28
#
_entry.id   20a5492b06800e4976fea5edd66a1f28
#
_cell.length_a   1.000
_cell.length_b   1.000
_cell.length_c   1.000
_cell.angle_alpha   90.00
_cell.angle_beta   90.00
_cell.angle_gamma   90.00
#
_symmetry.space_group_name_H-M   'P 1'
#
loop_
_entity.id
_entity.type
_entity.pdbx_description
1 polymer ?
#
loop_
_entity_poly.entity_id
_entity_poly.type
_entity_poly.pdbx_seq_one_letter_code
_entity_poly.pdbx_strand_id
1 'polypeptide(L)'
;EVWQKAILSALFGFVDKNTGLRQYRELILIVARKNGKSTLSSGIGLYLLFADGEAGPEIYSVATKRDQAKIIWLESKRMVKKSPSLAKRSKSLVSEIQCNFNDGTFKALASDSDSLDGLNVHGALIDELHAIKDKNLYDVVIDGMTAREQPLSIITSTAGTIREGIFDLKYEEATNIIAGYDDENGYKDETILPVIYELDKRGEWTKPTCWAKANPALGTIKSREQLEDKVNRAKANPHYVKNLLCKDFNVRETATEAFLTFEQLNNEATFDIGILKPRYGIGGIDLSATTDLTCATMLFKTLEDEKRFYVEQMYWIPEELLEKRVNEDKVPYDIWLKRGFVRVSPGNSIDYRLIVE
;
A
#
# COMPACT_ATOMS: atom_id res chain seq x y z
N GLU A 1 -22.90 -4.33 5.95
CA GLU A 1 -22.50 -2.96 6.24
C GLU A 1 -22.85 -2.04 5.07
N VAL A 2 -23.15 -0.75 5.37
CA VAL A 2 -23.52 0.24 4.34
C VAL A 2 -22.40 0.43 3.32
N TRP A 3 -21.17 0.58 3.78
CA TRP A 3 -20.00 0.75 2.93
C TRP A 3 -19.76 -0.44 1.96
N GLN A 4 -20.03 -1.67 2.42
CA GLN A 4 -19.94 -2.87 1.58
C GLN A 4 -21.03 -2.88 0.51
N LYS A 5 -22.26 -2.47 0.88
CA LYS A 5 -23.35 -2.33 -0.09
C LYS A 5 -23.04 -1.29 -1.16
N ALA A 6 -22.45 -0.14 -0.75
CA ALA A 6 -22.03 0.90 -1.69
C ALA A 6 -21.01 0.37 -2.70
N ILE A 7 -19.98 -0.35 -2.23
CA ILE A 7 -18.98 -0.97 -3.11
C ILE A 7 -19.64 -1.98 -4.07
N LEU A 8 -20.49 -2.88 -3.57
CA LEU A 8 -21.15 -3.87 -4.41
C LEU A 8 -22.10 -3.22 -5.44
N SER A 9 -22.81 -2.16 -5.04
CA SER A 9 -23.69 -1.41 -5.95
C SER A 9 -22.91 -0.71 -7.04
N ALA A 10 -21.73 -0.13 -6.73
CA ALA A 10 -20.84 0.44 -7.74
C ALA A 10 -20.27 -0.65 -8.64
N LEU A 11 -19.68 -1.69 -8.06
CA LEU A 11 -18.94 -2.73 -8.78
C LEU A 11 -19.82 -3.50 -9.79
N PHE A 12 -21.05 -3.81 -9.42
CA PHE A 12 -21.97 -4.64 -10.22
C PHE A 12 -23.15 -3.85 -10.83
N GLY A 13 -23.34 -2.60 -10.41
CA GLY A 13 -24.47 -1.77 -10.89
C GLY A 13 -24.16 -0.96 -12.14
N PHE A 14 -22.89 -0.75 -12.46
CA PHE A 14 -22.49 -0.03 -13.68
C PHE A 14 -22.10 -1.03 -14.78
N VAL A 15 -22.78 -0.89 -15.91
CA VAL A 15 -22.54 -1.70 -17.11
C VAL A 15 -22.38 -0.79 -18.32
N ASP A 16 -21.57 -1.21 -19.28
CA ASP A 16 -21.47 -0.56 -20.57
C ASP A 16 -22.82 -0.71 -21.32
N LYS A 17 -23.37 0.40 -21.79
CA LYS A 17 -24.69 0.44 -22.41
C LYS A 17 -24.79 -0.32 -23.74
N ASN A 18 -23.67 -0.54 -24.43
CA ASN A 18 -23.65 -1.18 -25.75
C ASN A 18 -23.45 -2.70 -25.61
N THR A 19 -22.61 -3.13 -24.66
CA THR A 19 -22.24 -4.53 -24.47
C THR A 19 -23.04 -5.20 -23.34
N GLY A 20 -23.56 -4.43 -22.38
CA GLY A 20 -24.21 -4.94 -21.18
C GLY A 20 -23.23 -5.55 -20.18
N LEU A 21 -21.92 -5.51 -20.48
CA LEU A 21 -20.89 -6.05 -19.62
C LEU A 21 -20.56 -5.09 -18.48
N ARG A 22 -20.06 -5.63 -17.37
CA ARG A 22 -19.63 -4.86 -16.21
C ARG A 22 -18.56 -3.84 -16.59
N GLN A 23 -18.71 -2.59 -16.14
CA GLN A 23 -17.75 -1.52 -16.37
C GLN A 23 -16.45 -1.79 -15.63
N TYR A 24 -16.53 -2.11 -14.33
CA TYR A 24 -15.34 -2.33 -13.52
C TYR A 24 -14.77 -3.74 -13.71
N ARG A 25 -13.47 -3.80 -13.98
CA ARG A 25 -12.67 -5.02 -14.14
C ARG A 25 -11.74 -5.25 -12.95
N GLU A 26 -11.51 -4.21 -12.16
CA GLU A 26 -10.68 -4.27 -10.97
C GLU A 26 -11.32 -3.46 -9.83
N LEU A 27 -11.29 -4.03 -8.62
CA LEU A 27 -11.55 -3.32 -7.36
C LEU A 27 -10.26 -3.23 -6.57
N ILE A 28 -9.81 -2.00 -6.25
CA ILE A 28 -8.71 -1.77 -5.31
C ILE A 28 -9.32 -1.30 -4.00
N LEU A 29 -9.37 -2.19 -2.99
CA LEU A 29 -9.94 -1.90 -1.68
C LEU A 29 -8.86 -1.86 -0.60
N ILE A 30 -8.54 -0.66 -0.14
CA ILE A 30 -7.62 -0.43 0.97
C ILE A 30 -8.42 -0.04 2.19
N VAL A 31 -8.49 -0.92 3.17
CA VAL A 31 -9.21 -0.69 4.43
C VAL A 31 -8.51 -1.39 5.59
N ALA A 32 -8.50 -0.78 6.76
CA ALA A 32 -7.82 -1.28 7.95
C ALA A 32 -8.26 -2.71 8.34
N ARG A 33 -7.44 -3.37 9.13
CA ARG A 33 -7.72 -4.74 9.61
C ARG A 33 -9.03 -4.83 10.39
N LYS A 34 -9.68 -6.00 10.31
CA LYS A 34 -10.92 -6.33 11.03
C LYS A 34 -12.16 -5.55 10.59
N ASN A 35 -12.17 -5.01 9.37
CA ASN A 35 -13.35 -4.39 8.77
C ASN A 35 -14.18 -5.34 7.88
N GLY A 36 -13.82 -6.63 7.77
CA GLY A 36 -14.62 -7.61 7.02
C GLY A 36 -14.24 -7.76 5.53
N LYS A 37 -12.98 -7.42 5.15
CA LYS A 37 -12.44 -7.58 3.78
C LYS A 37 -12.64 -9.00 3.24
N SER A 38 -12.07 -9.98 3.94
CA SER A 38 -12.05 -11.38 3.46
C SER A 38 -13.45 -11.97 3.32
N THR A 39 -14.40 -11.57 4.21
CA THR A 39 -15.80 -11.97 4.10
C THR A 39 -16.47 -11.35 2.87
N LEU A 40 -16.21 -10.07 2.57
CA LEU A 40 -16.69 -9.41 1.36
C LEU A 40 -16.14 -10.10 0.10
N SER A 41 -14.82 -10.30 0.04
CA SER A 41 -14.16 -11.00 -1.08
C SER A 41 -14.71 -12.41 -1.28
N SER A 42 -14.97 -13.15 -0.18
CA SER A 42 -15.57 -14.49 -0.23
C SER A 42 -16.97 -14.47 -0.87
N GLY A 43 -17.80 -13.47 -0.51
CA GLY A 43 -19.11 -13.30 -1.09
C GLY A 43 -19.06 -12.97 -2.58
N ILE A 44 -18.15 -12.08 -2.97
CA ILE A 44 -17.93 -11.72 -4.39
C ILE A 44 -17.43 -12.97 -5.17
N GLY A 45 -16.45 -13.71 -4.63
CA GLY A 45 -15.96 -14.93 -5.27
C GLY A 45 -17.05 -15.98 -5.50
N LEU A 46 -17.99 -16.13 -4.56
CA LEU A 46 -19.13 -17.01 -4.75
C LEU A 46 -20.13 -16.45 -5.79
N TYR A 47 -20.33 -15.14 -5.84
CA TYR A 47 -21.14 -14.53 -6.89
C TYR A 47 -20.56 -14.81 -8.29
N LEU A 48 -19.25 -14.60 -8.47
CA LEU A 48 -18.55 -14.88 -9.71
C LEU A 48 -18.64 -16.38 -10.10
N LEU A 49 -18.58 -17.28 -9.12
CA LEU A 49 -18.70 -18.72 -9.36
C LEU A 49 -20.09 -19.15 -9.78
N PHE A 50 -21.15 -18.59 -9.17
CA PHE A 50 -22.52 -19.14 -9.30
C PHE A 50 -23.48 -18.28 -10.13
N ALA A 51 -23.22 -16.96 -10.27
CA ALA A 51 -24.25 -16.01 -10.71
C ALA A 51 -23.81 -14.96 -11.74
N ASP A 52 -22.53 -14.86 -12.05
CA ASP A 52 -21.99 -13.85 -12.98
C ASP A 52 -22.25 -14.20 -14.46
N GLY A 53 -22.72 -15.41 -14.75
CA GLY A 53 -23.13 -15.83 -16.10
C GLY A 53 -22.00 -16.41 -16.95
N GLU A 54 -20.77 -16.49 -16.45
CA GLU A 54 -19.62 -17.04 -17.18
C GLU A 54 -19.68 -18.58 -17.24
N ALA A 55 -19.26 -19.16 -18.37
CA ALA A 55 -19.13 -20.59 -18.54
C ALA A 55 -17.77 -21.09 -18.02
N GLY A 56 -17.80 -22.13 -17.18
CA GLY A 56 -16.58 -22.69 -16.57
C GLY A 56 -15.72 -21.65 -15.83
N PRO A 57 -16.29 -20.80 -14.94
CA PRO A 57 -15.52 -19.74 -14.30
C PRO A 57 -14.49 -20.33 -13.33
N GLU A 58 -13.24 -19.91 -13.50
CA GLU A 58 -12.17 -20.24 -12.57
C GLU A 58 -11.96 -19.07 -11.61
N ILE A 59 -12.22 -19.31 -10.32
CA ILE A 59 -12.05 -18.32 -9.26
C ILE A 59 -10.86 -18.71 -8.38
N TYR A 60 -9.98 -17.75 -8.15
CA TYR A 60 -8.80 -17.98 -7.32
C TYR A 60 -8.72 -16.98 -6.17
N SER A 61 -8.52 -17.49 -4.95
CA SER A 61 -8.03 -16.68 -3.84
C SER A 61 -6.50 -16.74 -3.81
N VAL A 62 -5.87 -15.58 -3.94
CA VAL A 62 -4.43 -15.45 -4.20
C VAL A 62 -3.73 -14.81 -3.01
N ALA A 63 -2.64 -15.39 -2.54
CA ALA A 63 -1.75 -14.82 -1.53
C ALA A 63 -0.34 -15.41 -1.66
N THR A 64 0.64 -14.78 -0.97
CA THR A 64 2.03 -15.25 -0.97
C THR A 64 2.20 -16.63 -0.36
N LYS A 65 1.40 -16.96 0.65
CA LYS A 65 1.44 -18.25 1.36
C LYS A 65 0.11 -18.97 1.20
N ARG A 66 0.18 -20.27 1.01
CA ARG A 66 -0.98 -21.14 0.82
C ARG A 66 -2.01 -21.02 1.96
N ASP A 67 -1.57 -20.90 3.20
CA ASP A 67 -2.49 -20.75 4.34
C ASP A 67 -3.22 -19.38 4.33
N GLN A 68 -2.60 -18.33 3.82
CA GLN A 68 -3.26 -17.03 3.62
C GLN A 68 -4.27 -17.09 2.47
N ALA A 69 -3.89 -17.70 1.34
CA ALA A 69 -4.81 -17.90 0.21
C ALA A 69 -6.05 -18.72 0.64
N LYS A 70 -5.89 -19.68 1.54
CA LYS A 70 -7.01 -20.48 2.08
C LYS A 70 -8.00 -19.68 2.94
N ILE A 71 -7.66 -18.51 3.45
CA ILE A 71 -8.55 -17.75 4.35
C ILE A 71 -9.86 -17.41 3.64
N ILE A 72 -9.80 -16.77 2.46
CA ILE A 72 -10.98 -16.42 1.66
C ILE A 72 -11.70 -17.68 1.19
N TRP A 73 -10.97 -18.65 0.69
CA TRP A 73 -11.53 -19.91 0.20
C TRP A 73 -12.26 -20.71 1.31
N LEU A 74 -11.71 -20.81 2.51
CA LEU A 74 -12.36 -21.47 3.65
C LEU A 74 -13.60 -20.72 4.10
N GLU A 75 -13.59 -19.38 4.08
CA GLU A 75 -14.78 -18.60 4.41
C GLU A 75 -15.87 -18.79 3.36
N SER A 76 -15.52 -18.80 2.07
CA SER A 76 -16.44 -19.15 0.99
C SER A 76 -17.05 -20.54 1.18
N LYS A 77 -16.24 -21.53 1.56
CA LYS A 77 -16.71 -22.89 1.88
C LYS A 77 -17.67 -22.94 3.06
N ARG A 78 -17.44 -22.10 4.09
CA ARG A 78 -18.37 -21.95 5.23
C ARG A 78 -19.71 -21.34 4.79
N MET A 79 -19.65 -20.31 3.92
CA MET A 79 -20.86 -19.67 3.37
C MET A 79 -21.67 -20.68 2.56
N VAL A 80 -21.03 -21.44 1.67
CA VAL A 80 -21.69 -22.53 0.91
C VAL A 80 -22.36 -23.53 1.85
N LYS A 81 -21.65 -24.01 2.87
CA LYS A 81 -22.19 -24.98 3.84
C LYS A 81 -23.42 -24.44 4.59
N LYS A 82 -23.44 -23.13 4.89
CA LYS A 82 -24.55 -22.47 5.61
C LYS A 82 -25.75 -22.13 4.73
N SER A 83 -25.59 -22.13 3.40
CA SER A 83 -26.64 -21.83 2.44
C SER A 83 -27.17 -23.09 1.76
N PRO A 84 -28.37 -23.56 2.08
CA PRO A 84 -28.92 -24.77 1.46
C PRO A 84 -29.01 -24.69 -0.07
N SER A 85 -29.27 -23.49 -0.61
CA SER A 85 -29.35 -23.26 -2.06
C SER A 85 -27.98 -23.39 -2.75
N LEU A 86 -26.91 -22.88 -2.15
CA LEU A 86 -25.54 -23.03 -2.67
C LEU A 86 -25.03 -24.45 -2.49
N ALA A 87 -25.29 -25.07 -1.35
CA ALA A 87 -24.87 -26.43 -1.06
C ALA A 87 -25.43 -27.46 -2.06
N LYS A 88 -26.69 -27.28 -2.51
CA LYS A 88 -27.31 -28.13 -3.55
C LYS A 88 -26.69 -27.96 -4.93
N ARG A 89 -26.08 -26.80 -5.22
CA ARG A 89 -25.52 -26.42 -6.52
C ARG A 89 -24.01 -26.60 -6.62
N SER A 90 -23.37 -27.12 -5.57
CA SER A 90 -21.91 -27.26 -5.53
C SER A 90 -21.44 -28.51 -4.83
N LYS A 91 -20.21 -28.91 -5.13
CA LYS A 91 -19.44 -29.91 -4.38
C LYS A 91 -18.25 -29.21 -3.69
N SER A 92 -18.20 -29.27 -2.38
CA SER A 92 -17.07 -28.74 -1.61
C SER A 92 -16.04 -29.86 -1.39
N LEU A 93 -15.00 -29.89 -2.21
CA LEU A 93 -13.89 -30.83 -2.13
C LEU A 93 -12.82 -30.34 -1.13
N VAL A 94 -11.74 -31.10 -0.98
CA VAL A 94 -10.63 -30.73 -0.07
C VAL A 94 -9.90 -29.47 -0.55
N SER A 95 -9.69 -29.33 -1.86
CA SER A 95 -8.89 -28.28 -2.48
C SER A 95 -9.69 -27.25 -3.27
N GLU A 96 -10.98 -27.54 -3.57
CA GLU A 96 -11.79 -26.66 -4.42
C GLU A 96 -13.29 -26.73 -4.07
N ILE A 97 -14.02 -25.70 -4.48
CA ILE A 97 -15.47 -25.69 -4.56
C ILE A 97 -15.83 -25.78 -6.04
N GLN A 98 -16.58 -26.80 -6.43
CA GLN A 98 -17.05 -27.00 -7.80
C GLN A 98 -18.51 -26.58 -7.91
N CYS A 99 -18.86 -25.86 -8.96
CA CYS A 99 -20.23 -25.57 -9.33
C CYS A 99 -20.81 -26.72 -10.19
N ASN A 100 -22.02 -27.20 -9.89
CA ASN A 100 -22.58 -28.38 -10.57
C ASN A 100 -23.26 -28.10 -11.92
N PHE A 101 -23.43 -26.84 -12.30
CA PHE A 101 -24.23 -26.47 -13.49
C PHE A 101 -23.48 -25.62 -14.53
N ASN A 102 -22.31 -25.08 -14.21
CA ASN A 102 -21.51 -24.29 -15.15
C ASN A 102 -20.03 -24.73 -15.21
N ASP A 103 -19.69 -25.86 -14.60
CA ASP A 103 -18.34 -26.42 -14.52
C ASP A 103 -17.29 -25.48 -13.87
N GLY A 104 -17.76 -24.48 -13.14
CA GLY A 104 -16.91 -23.51 -12.46
C GLY A 104 -16.20 -24.07 -11.25
N THR A 105 -15.05 -23.53 -10.95
CA THR A 105 -14.22 -23.92 -9.78
C THR A 105 -13.74 -22.73 -8.98
N PHE A 106 -13.64 -22.92 -7.65
CA PHE A 106 -13.00 -21.92 -6.78
C PHE A 106 -11.90 -22.60 -5.96
N LYS A 107 -10.65 -22.10 -6.10
CA LYS A 107 -9.42 -22.67 -5.54
C LYS A 107 -8.62 -21.62 -4.79
N ALA A 108 -7.75 -22.08 -3.87
CA ALA A 108 -6.71 -21.24 -3.27
C ALA A 108 -5.39 -21.40 -4.07
N LEU A 109 -4.79 -20.30 -4.48
CA LEU A 109 -3.55 -20.20 -5.24
C LEU A 109 -2.48 -19.47 -4.44
N ALA A 110 -1.26 -19.97 -4.40
CA ALA A 110 -0.13 -19.34 -3.75
C ALA A 110 1.11 -19.37 -4.65
N SER A 111 2.10 -18.55 -4.36
CA SER A 111 3.34 -18.44 -5.15
C SER A 111 4.15 -19.74 -5.22
N ASP A 112 3.98 -20.64 -4.26
CA ASP A 112 4.59 -21.97 -4.20
C ASP A 112 3.78 -23.06 -4.93
N SER A 113 2.77 -22.67 -5.71
CA SER A 113 1.95 -23.62 -6.46
C SER A 113 2.69 -24.05 -7.74
N ASP A 114 2.77 -25.39 -7.97
CA ASP A 114 3.51 -26.01 -9.06
C ASP A 114 2.97 -25.71 -10.48
N SER A 115 1.85 -24.99 -10.59
CA SER A 115 1.23 -24.64 -11.87
C SER A 115 0.62 -23.24 -11.82
N LEU A 116 1.46 -22.25 -12.10
CA LEU A 116 1.00 -20.89 -12.35
C LEU A 116 0.69 -20.65 -13.83
N ASP A 117 1.19 -21.51 -14.73
CA ASP A 117 0.96 -21.38 -16.16
C ASP A 117 -0.37 -22.00 -16.61
N GLY A 118 -1.01 -21.39 -17.61
CA GLY A 118 -2.23 -21.90 -18.24
C GLY A 118 -3.53 -21.66 -17.45
N LEU A 119 -3.53 -20.70 -16.52
CA LEU A 119 -4.74 -20.28 -15.80
C LEU A 119 -5.71 -19.56 -16.76
N ASN A 120 -7.01 -19.84 -16.59
CA ASN A 120 -8.09 -19.16 -17.32
C ASN A 120 -9.01 -18.46 -16.30
N VAL A 121 -8.48 -17.40 -15.70
CA VAL A 121 -9.03 -16.74 -14.51
C VAL A 121 -10.25 -15.88 -14.85
N HIS A 122 -11.41 -16.19 -14.26
CA HIS A 122 -12.58 -15.31 -14.28
C HIS A 122 -12.61 -14.39 -13.07
N GLY A 123 -12.19 -14.88 -11.90
CA GLY A 123 -12.13 -14.08 -10.68
C GLY A 123 -10.84 -14.27 -9.91
N ALA A 124 -10.12 -13.17 -9.64
CA ALA A 124 -8.93 -13.15 -8.82
C ALA A 124 -9.19 -12.39 -7.50
N LEU A 125 -9.10 -13.07 -6.36
CA LEU A 125 -9.28 -12.47 -5.04
C LEU A 125 -7.91 -12.38 -4.36
N ILE A 126 -7.24 -11.24 -4.55
CA ILE A 126 -5.86 -11.00 -4.09
C ILE A 126 -5.91 -10.32 -2.73
N ASP A 127 -5.58 -11.05 -1.67
CA ASP A 127 -5.60 -10.50 -0.30
C ASP A 127 -4.20 -10.15 0.20
N GLU A 128 -4.15 -9.12 1.03
CA GLU A 128 -2.92 -8.59 1.65
C GLU A 128 -1.82 -8.30 0.61
N LEU A 129 -2.19 -7.57 -0.47
CA LEU A 129 -1.29 -7.21 -1.58
C LEU A 129 0.06 -6.64 -1.10
N HIS A 130 0.06 -5.88 0.03
CA HIS A 130 1.28 -5.34 0.62
C HIS A 130 2.32 -6.40 1.04
N ALA A 131 1.91 -7.66 1.17
CA ALA A 131 2.80 -8.77 1.53
C ALA A 131 3.41 -9.47 0.30
N ILE A 132 2.88 -9.22 -0.90
CA ILE A 132 3.37 -9.80 -2.15
C ILE A 132 4.64 -9.07 -2.58
N LYS A 133 5.79 -9.75 -2.46
CA LYS A 133 7.10 -9.20 -2.84
C LYS A 133 7.42 -9.48 -4.30
N ASP A 134 7.02 -10.66 -4.79
CA ASP A 134 7.27 -11.08 -6.17
C ASP A 134 6.08 -10.70 -7.05
N LYS A 135 6.34 -9.79 -7.98
CA LYS A 135 5.35 -9.32 -8.94
C LYS A 135 4.85 -10.44 -9.86
N ASN A 136 5.66 -11.47 -10.10
CA ASN A 136 5.34 -12.55 -11.03
C ASN A 136 4.00 -13.25 -10.70
N LEU A 137 3.71 -13.52 -9.43
CA LEU A 137 2.43 -14.11 -9.02
C LEU A 137 1.23 -13.24 -9.44
N TYR A 138 1.36 -11.92 -9.27
CA TYR A 138 0.32 -10.99 -9.66
C TYR A 138 0.16 -10.96 -11.19
N ASP A 139 1.26 -10.79 -11.91
CA ASP A 139 1.25 -10.69 -13.38
C ASP A 139 0.65 -11.94 -14.03
N VAL A 140 1.06 -13.15 -13.61
CA VAL A 140 0.51 -14.41 -14.13
C VAL A 140 -0.99 -14.55 -13.92
N VAL A 141 -1.50 -14.13 -12.75
CA VAL A 141 -2.93 -14.18 -12.45
C VAL A 141 -3.71 -13.20 -13.33
N ILE A 142 -3.19 -11.98 -13.51
CA ILE A 142 -3.85 -10.97 -14.36
C ILE A 142 -3.77 -11.36 -15.84
N ASP A 143 -2.65 -11.86 -16.32
CA ASP A 143 -2.50 -12.37 -17.69
C ASP A 143 -3.49 -13.52 -17.97
N GLY A 144 -3.71 -14.39 -16.99
CA GLY A 144 -4.70 -15.47 -17.07
C GLY A 144 -6.15 -15.01 -17.23
N MET A 145 -6.44 -13.72 -17.02
CA MET A 145 -7.78 -13.13 -17.18
C MET A 145 -8.10 -12.71 -18.62
N THR A 146 -7.11 -12.60 -19.49
CA THR A 146 -7.24 -11.99 -20.82
C THR A 146 -8.19 -12.72 -21.79
N ALA A 147 -8.44 -14.02 -21.56
CA ALA A 147 -9.35 -14.83 -22.38
C ALA A 147 -10.82 -14.74 -21.97
N ARG A 148 -11.13 -14.04 -20.87
CA ARG A 148 -12.50 -13.93 -20.33
C ARG A 148 -13.19 -12.65 -20.79
N GLU A 149 -14.50 -12.70 -20.94
CA GLU A 149 -15.30 -11.58 -21.43
C GLU A 149 -15.42 -10.47 -20.38
N GLN A 150 -15.73 -10.83 -19.14
CA GLN A 150 -15.84 -9.86 -18.02
C GLN A 150 -15.15 -10.33 -16.73
N PRO A 151 -13.84 -10.58 -16.77
CA PRO A 151 -13.13 -11.02 -15.60
C PRO A 151 -13.11 -9.93 -14.53
N LEU A 152 -12.85 -10.30 -13.27
CA LEU A 152 -12.81 -9.35 -12.16
C LEU A 152 -11.66 -9.66 -11.21
N SER A 153 -10.75 -8.70 -11.02
CA SER A 153 -9.76 -8.74 -9.95
C SER A 153 -10.24 -7.95 -8.73
N ILE A 154 -10.13 -8.54 -7.55
CA ILE A 154 -10.43 -7.92 -6.26
C ILE A 154 -9.13 -7.86 -5.48
N ILE A 155 -8.57 -6.68 -5.37
CA ILE A 155 -7.38 -6.42 -4.59
C ILE A 155 -7.79 -5.88 -3.23
N THR A 156 -7.42 -6.59 -2.17
CA THR A 156 -7.64 -6.12 -0.79
C THR A 156 -6.33 -5.99 -0.04
N SER A 157 -6.16 -4.90 0.69
CA SER A 157 -4.94 -4.67 1.47
C SER A 157 -5.15 -3.73 2.66
N THR A 158 -4.16 -3.71 3.55
CA THR A 158 -3.86 -2.61 4.45
C THR A 158 -2.60 -1.89 3.95
N ALA A 159 -2.26 -0.73 4.53
CA ALA A 159 -1.09 0.05 4.11
C ALA A 159 0.24 -0.71 4.16
N GLY A 160 0.35 -1.74 5.02
CA GLY A 160 1.58 -2.53 5.16
C GLY A 160 2.81 -1.71 5.58
N THR A 161 3.95 -2.39 5.68
CA THR A 161 5.24 -1.78 6.03
C THR A 161 6.32 -2.01 4.98
N ILE A 162 6.07 -2.90 4.01
CA ILE A 162 6.96 -3.15 2.86
C ILE A 162 6.76 -1.99 1.88
N ARG A 163 7.86 -1.48 1.32
CA ARG A 163 7.86 -0.43 0.29
C ARG A 163 8.40 -0.96 -1.02
N GLU A 164 8.05 -0.26 -2.11
CA GLU A 164 8.52 -0.54 -3.48
C GLU A 164 8.04 -1.89 -4.04
N GLY A 165 6.92 -2.37 -3.51
CA GLY A 165 6.22 -3.53 -4.02
C GLY A 165 5.05 -3.15 -4.92
N ILE A 166 4.40 -4.18 -5.47
CA ILE A 166 3.18 -4.04 -6.29
C ILE A 166 2.08 -3.22 -5.58
N PHE A 167 2.05 -3.26 -4.23
CA PHE A 167 1.09 -2.48 -3.44
C PHE A 167 1.28 -0.97 -3.62
N ASP A 168 2.52 -0.47 -3.62
CA ASP A 168 2.76 0.96 -3.75
C ASP A 168 2.37 1.46 -5.15
N LEU A 169 2.61 0.66 -6.21
CA LEU A 169 2.16 0.96 -7.57
C LEU A 169 0.62 1.03 -7.65
N LYS A 170 -0.08 0.04 -7.09
CA LYS A 170 -1.55 -0.01 -7.08
C LYS A 170 -2.18 1.07 -6.20
N TYR A 171 -1.52 1.44 -5.11
CA TYR A 171 -1.96 2.55 -4.28
C TYR A 171 -1.83 3.89 -5.02
N GLU A 172 -0.70 4.13 -5.70
CA GLU A 172 -0.48 5.33 -6.52
C GLU A 172 -1.49 5.41 -7.66
N GLU A 173 -1.71 4.30 -8.38
CA GLU A 173 -2.74 4.21 -9.42
C GLU A 173 -4.13 4.58 -8.87
N ALA A 174 -4.54 3.98 -7.74
CA ALA A 174 -5.81 4.26 -7.09
C ALA A 174 -5.95 5.73 -6.68
N THR A 175 -4.90 6.33 -6.10
CA THR A 175 -4.91 7.74 -5.71
C THR A 175 -4.95 8.68 -6.89
N ASN A 176 -4.25 8.36 -7.99
CA ASN A 176 -4.27 9.15 -9.23
C ASN A 176 -5.66 9.12 -9.89
N ILE A 177 -6.33 7.96 -9.91
CA ILE A 177 -7.71 7.85 -10.42
C ILE A 177 -8.66 8.70 -9.55
N ILE A 178 -8.57 8.60 -8.22
CA ILE A 178 -9.41 9.40 -7.31
C ILE A 178 -9.19 10.90 -7.53
N ALA A 179 -7.95 11.35 -7.60
CA ALA A 179 -7.60 12.74 -7.88
C ALA A 179 -8.08 13.20 -9.26
N GLY A 180 -8.07 12.30 -10.25
CA GLY A 180 -8.50 12.57 -11.61
C GLY A 180 -9.99 12.87 -11.77
N TYR A 181 -10.83 12.50 -10.78
CA TYR A 181 -12.25 12.88 -10.80
C TYR A 181 -12.48 14.37 -10.51
N ASP A 182 -11.56 15.00 -9.77
CA ASP A 182 -11.63 16.42 -9.42
C ASP A 182 -10.90 17.31 -10.46
N ASP A 183 -10.15 16.73 -11.39
CA ASP A 183 -9.42 17.44 -12.45
C ASP A 183 -9.89 16.96 -13.84
N GLU A 184 -10.32 17.89 -14.70
CA GLU A 184 -10.76 17.58 -16.07
C GLU A 184 -9.66 16.91 -16.92
N ASN A 185 -8.38 17.27 -16.67
CA ASN A 185 -7.21 16.72 -17.35
C ASN A 185 -6.52 15.61 -16.52
N GLY A 186 -7.09 15.22 -15.39
CA GLY A 186 -6.55 14.19 -14.51
C GLY A 186 -6.60 12.80 -15.12
N TYR A 187 -5.77 11.91 -14.60
CA TYR A 187 -5.75 10.50 -15.00
C TYR A 187 -7.07 9.82 -14.65
N LYS A 188 -7.70 9.18 -15.62
CA LYS A 188 -8.97 8.46 -15.45
C LYS A 188 -8.84 7.06 -16.02
N ASP A 189 -9.18 6.07 -15.22
CA ASP A 189 -9.44 4.71 -15.66
C ASP A 189 -10.79 4.27 -15.12
N GLU A 190 -11.78 4.23 -16.00
CA GLU A 190 -13.15 3.87 -15.65
C GLU A 190 -13.34 2.36 -15.45
N THR A 191 -12.33 1.54 -15.70
CA THR A 191 -12.38 0.10 -15.49
C THR A 191 -11.94 -0.32 -14.09
N ILE A 192 -11.31 0.59 -13.34
CA ILE A 192 -10.84 0.38 -11.97
C ILE A 192 -11.76 1.11 -10.99
N LEU A 193 -12.21 0.41 -9.96
CA LEU A 193 -12.93 1.00 -8.82
C LEU A 193 -11.97 1.16 -7.64
N PRO A 194 -11.39 2.36 -7.41
CA PRO A 194 -10.52 2.61 -6.27
C PRO A 194 -11.36 2.96 -5.03
N VAL A 195 -11.08 2.29 -3.92
CA VAL A 195 -11.73 2.54 -2.62
C VAL A 195 -10.66 2.53 -1.53
N ILE A 196 -10.38 3.70 -0.96
CA ILE A 196 -9.35 3.86 0.07
C ILE A 196 -10.00 4.42 1.34
N TYR A 197 -9.87 3.66 2.43
CA TYR A 197 -10.25 4.04 3.79
C TYR A 197 -8.99 4.21 4.63
N GLU A 198 -8.57 5.44 4.84
CA GLU A 198 -7.38 5.78 5.62
C GLU A 198 -7.59 7.08 6.42
N LEU A 199 -6.67 7.43 7.29
CA LEU A 199 -6.66 8.75 7.92
C LEU A 199 -6.12 9.79 6.94
N ASP A 200 -6.69 10.99 6.95
CA ASP A 200 -6.22 12.09 6.09
C ASP A 200 -4.85 12.62 6.54
N LYS A 201 -4.61 12.59 7.86
CA LYS A 201 -3.35 13.07 8.46
C LYS A 201 -2.87 12.09 9.50
N ARG A 202 -1.54 11.90 9.54
CA ARG A 202 -0.89 11.00 10.50
C ARG A 202 -1.32 11.25 11.95
N GLY A 203 -1.39 12.51 12.40
CA GLY A 203 -1.76 12.85 13.79
C GLY A 203 -3.20 12.56 14.20
N GLU A 204 -4.09 12.19 13.26
CA GLU A 204 -5.50 11.91 13.56
C GLU A 204 -5.71 10.60 14.32
N TRP A 205 -4.72 9.71 14.39
CA TRP A 205 -4.83 8.46 15.13
C TRP A 205 -5.16 8.64 16.61
N THR A 206 -4.79 9.79 17.19
CA THR A 206 -5.08 10.13 18.57
C THR A 206 -6.49 10.67 18.80
N LYS A 207 -7.24 10.97 17.71
CA LYS A 207 -8.56 11.61 17.72
C LYS A 207 -9.66 10.58 17.41
N PRO A 208 -10.48 10.15 18.42
CA PRO A 208 -11.51 9.11 18.23
C PRO A 208 -12.55 9.43 17.14
N THR A 209 -12.80 10.72 16.87
CA THR A 209 -13.73 11.16 15.82
C THR A 209 -13.25 10.88 14.40
N CYS A 210 -11.92 10.72 14.20
CA CYS A 210 -11.33 10.46 12.90
C CYS A 210 -11.20 8.95 12.57
N TRP A 211 -11.33 8.06 13.55
CA TRP A 211 -11.04 6.64 13.37
C TRP A 211 -11.91 5.94 12.35
N ALA A 212 -13.15 6.41 12.15
CA ALA A 212 -14.07 5.86 11.17
C ALA A 212 -13.59 6.06 9.73
N LYS A 213 -12.73 7.05 9.44
CA LYS A 213 -12.14 7.28 8.11
C LYS A 213 -11.41 6.04 7.60
N ALA A 214 -10.61 5.41 8.45
CA ALA A 214 -9.89 4.17 8.13
C ALA A 214 -10.68 2.89 8.48
N ASN A 215 -11.75 3.02 9.26
CA ASN A 215 -12.51 1.90 9.83
C ASN A 215 -14.02 2.07 9.63
N PRO A 216 -14.53 1.86 8.40
CA PRO A 216 -15.95 2.06 8.09
C PRO A 216 -16.89 1.08 8.82
N ALA A 217 -16.37 -0.02 9.39
CA ALA A 217 -17.11 -0.97 10.22
C ALA A 217 -16.85 -0.82 11.73
N LEU A 218 -16.36 0.36 12.16
CA LEU A 218 -16.07 0.62 13.57
C LEU A 218 -17.37 0.68 14.39
N GLY A 219 -17.44 -0.12 15.44
CA GLY A 219 -18.62 -0.23 16.31
C GLY A 219 -19.61 -1.32 15.89
N THR A 220 -19.39 -1.96 14.74
CA THR A 220 -20.19 -3.09 14.23
C THR A 220 -19.35 -4.37 14.11
N ILE A 221 -18.48 -4.46 13.10
CA ILE A 221 -17.57 -5.59 12.92
C ILE A 221 -16.30 -5.41 13.76
N LYS A 222 -15.75 -4.16 13.79
CA LYS A 222 -14.55 -3.82 14.55
C LYS A 222 -14.94 -3.15 15.87
N SER A 223 -14.49 -3.72 17.00
CA SER A 223 -14.74 -3.14 18.32
C SER A 223 -14.05 -1.79 18.49
N ARG A 224 -14.81 -0.77 18.88
CA ARG A 224 -14.30 0.57 19.22
C ARG A 224 -13.43 0.51 20.47
N GLU A 225 -13.87 -0.21 21.52
CA GLU A 225 -13.15 -0.37 22.78
C GLU A 225 -11.76 -0.99 22.56
N GLN A 226 -11.69 -2.10 21.79
CA GLN A 226 -10.40 -2.74 21.49
C GLN A 226 -9.46 -1.83 20.66
N LEU A 227 -10.00 -0.98 19.79
CA LEU A 227 -9.19 -0.01 19.07
C LEU A 227 -8.68 1.08 20.01
N GLU A 228 -9.51 1.58 20.93
CA GLU A 228 -9.16 2.56 21.94
C GLU A 228 -8.04 2.05 22.86
N ASP A 229 -8.13 0.80 23.31
CA ASP A 229 -7.06 0.15 24.10
C ASP A 229 -5.72 0.13 23.36
N LYS A 230 -5.73 -0.20 22.07
CA LYS A 230 -4.52 -0.16 21.23
C LYS A 230 -3.96 1.26 21.11
N VAL A 231 -4.81 2.25 20.91
CA VAL A 231 -4.42 3.66 20.86
C VAL A 231 -3.81 4.11 22.18
N ASN A 232 -4.41 3.77 23.31
CA ASN A 232 -3.90 4.13 24.63
C ASN A 232 -2.53 3.48 24.90
N ARG A 233 -2.35 2.21 24.52
CA ARG A 233 -1.03 1.55 24.59
C ARG A 233 0.01 2.24 23.71
N ALA A 234 -0.36 2.66 22.50
CA ALA A 234 0.55 3.34 21.59
C ALA A 234 0.91 4.75 22.09
N LYS A 235 -0.01 5.46 22.73
CA LYS A 235 0.27 6.74 23.41
C LYS A 235 1.28 6.57 24.56
N ALA A 236 1.16 5.48 25.32
CA ALA A 236 2.05 5.18 26.42
C ALA A 236 3.43 4.66 25.96
N ASN A 237 3.50 4.00 24.80
CA ASN A 237 4.73 3.41 24.27
C ASN A 237 4.80 3.61 22.75
N PRO A 238 5.66 4.52 22.26
CA PRO A 238 5.82 4.85 20.84
C PRO A 238 6.16 3.67 19.94
N HIS A 239 6.74 2.60 20.47
CA HIS A 239 7.08 1.38 19.73
C HIS A 239 5.84 0.72 19.06
N TYR A 240 4.64 0.90 19.64
CA TYR A 240 3.40 0.36 19.07
C TYR A 240 2.77 1.23 17.98
N VAL A 241 3.17 2.52 17.88
CA VAL A 241 2.53 3.51 16.99
C VAL A 241 2.59 3.07 15.54
N LYS A 242 3.76 2.70 15.04
CA LYS A 242 3.97 2.29 13.65
C LYS A 242 3.05 1.14 13.22
N ASN A 243 3.01 0.08 14.04
CA ASN A 243 2.16 -1.08 13.75
C ASN A 243 0.66 -0.73 13.77
N LEU A 244 0.25 0.14 14.72
CA LEU A 244 -1.10 0.66 14.83
C LEU A 244 -1.47 1.50 13.60
N LEU A 245 -0.61 2.41 13.19
CA LEU A 245 -0.82 3.28 12.03
C LEU A 245 -1.01 2.46 10.75
N CYS A 246 -0.12 1.53 10.46
CA CYS A 246 -0.22 0.71 9.25
C CYS A 246 -1.43 -0.22 9.25
N LYS A 247 -1.71 -0.90 10.36
CA LYS A 247 -2.71 -1.99 10.39
C LYS A 247 -4.11 -1.56 10.74
N ASP A 248 -4.22 -0.55 11.60
CA ASP A 248 -5.52 -0.12 12.13
C ASP A 248 -5.99 1.22 11.55
N PHE A 249 -5.10 1.98 10.89
CA PHE A 249 -5.43 3.30 10.34
C PHE A 249 -5.00 3.51 8.87
N ASN A 250 -4.36 2.54 8.26
CA ASN A 250 -3.85 2.60 6.87
C ASN A 250 -2.91 3.78 6.58
N VAL A 251 -2.26 4.33 7.60
CA VAL A 251 -1.20 5.30 7.40
C VAL A 251 0.06 4.56 7.00
N ARG A 252 0.63 4.90 5.85
CA ARG A 252 1.86 4.28 5.35
C ARG A 252 3.06 4.74 6.17
N GLU A 253 3.79 3.79 6.73
CA GLU A 253 5.00 4.02 7.51
C GLU A 253 6.16 3.24 6.86
N THR A 254 7.36 3.81 6.86
CA THR A 254 8.57 3.12 6.35
C THR A 254 9.01 2.00 7.28
N ALA A 255 9.63 0.95 6.72
CA ALA A 255 10.06 -0.21 7.50
C ALA A 255 11.22 0.08 8.45
N THR A 256 12.04 1.06 8.16
CA THR A 256 13.18 1.50 8.99
C THR A 256 12.71 2.10 10.31
N GLU A 257 13.29 1.67 11.41
CA GLU A 257 13.21 2.38 12.68
C GLU A 257 13.96 3.71 12.51
N ALA A 258 13.22 4.79 12.34
CA ALA A 258 13.84 6.10 12.28
C ALA A 258 14.40 6.45 13.67
N PHE A 259 15.62 6.95 13.72
CA PHE A 259 16.26 7.45 14.94
C PHE A 259 15.44 8.57 15.60
N LEU A 260 14.79 9.41 14.77
CA LEU A 260 13.89 10.49 15.20
C LEU A 260 12.51 10.33 14.56
N THR A 261 11.47 10.77 15.24
CA THR A 261 10.13 10.84 14.67
C THR A 261 10.04 11.94 13.62
N PHE A 262 9.05 11.84 12.71
CA PHE A 262 8.82 12.89 11.71
C PHE A 262 8.59 14.26 12.37
N GLU A 263 7.85 14.32 13.47
CA GLU A 263 7.59 15.56 14.21
C GLU A 263 8.86 16.16 14.81
N GLN A 264 9.83 15.32 15.18
CA GLN A 264 11.14 15.78 15.68
C GLN A 264 12.07 16.24 14.54
N LEU A 265 11.92 15.64 13.35
CA LEU A 265 12.70 16.01 12.17
C LEU A 265 12.11 17.20 11.42
N ASN A 266 10.80 17.39 11.46
CA ASN A 266 10.10 18.43 10.70
C ASN A 266 10.33 19.79 11.36
N ASN A 267 11.40 20.45 10.95
CA ASN A 267 11.75 21.81 11.34
C ASN A 267 11.71 22.72 10.09
N GLU A 268 10.65 23.52 9.99
CA GLU A 268 10.45 24.45 8.87
C GLU A 268 11.13 25.83 9.11
N ALA A 269 11.81 25.99 10.26
CA ALA A 269 12.49 27.23 10.55
C ALA A 269 13.72 27.40 9.64
N THR A 270 13.80 28.54 8.98
CA THR A 270 14.93 28.95 8.13
C THR A 270 15.67 30.11 8.74
N PHE A 271 16.93 30.29 8.37
CA PHE A 271 17.74 31.42 8.73
C PHE A 271 18.65 31.82 7.56
N ASP A 272 19.09 33.07 7.56
CA ASP A 272 20.07 33.54 6.60
C ASP A 272 21.45 33.56 7.27
N ILE A 273 22.36 32.72 6.78
CA ILE A 273 23.72 32.61 7.31
C ILE A 273 24.50 33.90 7.14
N GLY A 274 24.19 34.72 6.12
CA GLY A 274 24.84 36.01 5.84
C GLY A 274 24.55 37.07 6.91
N ILE A 275 23.43 36.97 7.63
CA ILE A 275 23.05 37.89 8.72
C ILE A 275 23.37 37.29 10.09
N LEU A 276 23.62 35.98 10.17
CA LEU A 276 23.93 35.31 11.40
C LEU A 276 25.30 35.79 11.93
N LYS A 277 25.34 36.22 13.20
CA LYS A 277 26.59 36.58 13.87
C LYS A 277 26.99 35.49 14.88
N PRO A 278 27.62 34.40 14.41
CA PRO A 278 27.91 33.28 15.27
C PRO A 278 29.00 33.66 16.27
N ARG A 279 28.86 33.21 17.52
CA ARG A 279 29.89 33.31 18.54
C ARG A 279 31.04 32.33 18.27
N TYR A 280 30.66 31.11 17.89
CA TYR A 280 31.54 30.04 17.46
C TYR A 280 30.77 29.04 16.63
N GLY A 281 31.46 28.25 15.85
CA GLY A 281 30.89 27.13 15.10
C GLY A 281 31.72 25.86 15.39
N ILE A 282 31.03 24.74 15.35
CA ILE A 282 31.61 23.39 15.45
C ILE A 282 31.33 22.68 14.15
N GLY A 283 32.39 22.26 13.45
CA GLY A 283 32.27 21.47 12.22
C GLY A 283 32.32 19.98 12.54
N GLY A 284 31.50 19.20 11.82
CA GLY A 284 31.54 17.74 11.78
C GLY A 284 31.54 17.28 10.33
N ILE A 285 32.36 16.29 10.00
CA ILE A 285 32.43 15.72 8.66
C ILE A 285 32.31 14.20 8.80
N ASP A 286 31.42 13.62 8.02
CA ASP A 286 31.27 12.18 7.83
C ASP A 286 31.67 11.83 6.40
N LEU A 287 32.77 11.06 6.28
CA LEU A 287 33.41 10.76 5.00
C LEU A 287 33.05 9.37 4.53
N SER A 288 32.48 9.28 3.34
CA SER A 288 32.32 8.05 2.58
C SER A 288 33.12 8.12 1.29
N ALA A 289 33.65 6.99 0.82
CA ALA A 289 34.36 6.96 -0.45
C ALA A 289 33.43 6.75 -1.65
N THR A 290 32.46 5.83 -1.54
CA THR A 290 31.67 5.36 -2.68
C THR A 290 30.19 5.08 -2.39
N THR A 291 29.89 4.47 -1.23
CA THR A 291 28.55 3.88 -1.00
C THR A 291 27.60 4.72 -0.17
N ASP A 292 28.07 5.56 0.71
CA ASP A 292 27.21 6.45 1.50
C ASP A 292 27.38 7.91 1.06
N LEU A 293 26.46 8.77 1.45
CA LEU A 293 26.65 10.21 1.29
C LEU A 293 27.80 10.67 2.18
N THR A 294 28.68 11.49 1.62
CA THR A 294 29.57 12.30 2.45
C THR A 294 28.79 13.52 2.94
N CYS A 295 28.93 13.86 4.21
CA CYS A 295 28.25 14.98 4.82
C CYS A 295 29.24 15.91 5.54
N ALA A 296 29.09 17.21 5.35
CA ALA A 296 29.70 18.22 6.20
C ALA A 296 28.60 19.02 6.90
N THR A 297 28.74 19.19 8.21
CA THR A 297 27.78 19.92 9.03
C THR A 297 28.51 20.98 9.83
N MET A 298 27.96 22.20 9.83
CA MET A 298 28.40 23.27 10.73
C MET A 298 27.28 23.62 11.70
N LEU A 299 27.61 23.56 12.98
CA LEU A 299 26.71 23.94 14.06
C LEU A 299 27.13 25.28 14.63
N PHE A 300 26.23 26.27 14.59
CA PHE A 300 26.48 27.61 15.07
C PHE A 300 25.69 27.92 16.33
N LYS A 301 26.28 28.78 17.20
CA LYS A 301 25.61 29.36 18.34
C LYS A 301 25.83 30.87 18.34
N THR A 302 24.82 31.68 18.59
CA THR A 302 24.89 33.13 18.63
C THR A 302 24.99 33.63 20.07
N LEU A 303 25.40 34.90 20.23
CA LEU A 303 25.43 35.58 21.53
C LEU A 303 24.02 35.95 22.02
N GLU A 304 23.07 36.13 21.07
CA GLU A 304 21.72 36.63 21.35
C GLU A 304 20.79 35.53 21.87
N ASP A 305 21.02 34.28 21.45
CA ASP A 305 20.22 33.13 21.90
C ASP A 305 21.09 31.90 22.16
N GLU A 306 21.51 31.76 23.40
CA GLU A 306 22.35 30.61 23.83
C GLU A 306 21.63 29.27 23.81
N LYS A 307 20.29 29.24 23.69
CA LYS A 307 19.50 28.00 23.66
C LYS A 307 19.25 27.49 22.24
N ARG A 308 19.42 28.35 21.22
CA ARG A 308 19.16 28.00 19.84
C ARG A 308 20.46 27.60 19.12
N PHE A 309 20.37 26.50 18.39
CA PHE A 309 21.42 26.04 17.50
C PHE A 309 20.99 26.26 16.06
N TYR A 310 21.91 26.73 15.23
CA TYR A 310 21.75 26.89 13.80
C TYR A 310 22.62 25.86 13.12
N VAL A 311 22.09 25.13 12.16
CA VAL A 311 22.77 24.03 11.49
C VAL A 311 22.78 24.29 10.01
N GLU A 312 23.97 24.29 9.41
CA GLU A 312 24.19 24.31 7.97
C GLU A 312 24.76 22.95 7.57
N GLN A 313 24.20 22.31 6.55
CA GLN A 313 24.61 20.98 6.11
C GLN A 313 24.72 20.93 4.60
N MET A 314 25.73 20.21 4.11
CA MET A 314 25.87 19.87 2.70
C MET A 314 26.27 18.42 2.55
N TYR A 315 25.75 17.81 1.50
CA TYR A 315 25.96 16.40 1.18
C TYR A 315 26.62 16.26 -0.19
N TRP A 316 27.46 15.23 -0.36
CA TRP A 316 28.08 14.90 -1.64
C TRP A 316 27.87 13.45 -2.01
N ILE A 317 27.72 13.20 -3.32
CA ILE A 317 27.60 11.89 -3.93
C ILE A 317 28.51 11.83 -5.17
N PRO A 318 29.16 10.69 -5.50
CA PRO A 318 29.89 10.55 -6.75
C PRO A 318 28.96 10.71 -7.97
N GLU A 319 29.37 11.53 -8.94
CA GLU A 319 28.57 11.85 -10.11
C GLU A 319 28.20 10.61 -10.96
N GLU A 320 29.18 9.72 -11.22
CA GLU A 320 28.99 8.51 -11.99
C GLU A 320 28.12 7.47 -11.29
N LEU A 321 27.92 7.58 -9.98
CA LEU A 321 27.10 6.68 -9.20
C LEU A 321 25.70 7.22 -8.92
N LEU A 322 25.40 8.48 -9.27
CA LEU A 322 24.14 9.14 -8.93
C LEU A 322 22.91 8.35 -9.42
N GLU A 323 22.88 8.02 -10.71
CA GLU A 323 21.73 7.31 -11.31
C GLU A 323 21.59 5.89 -10.74
N LYS A 324 22.71 5.18 -10.58
CA LYS A 324 22.72 3.87 -9.95
C LYS A 324 22.16 3.92 -8.53
N ARG A 325 22.58 4.89 -7.74
CA ARG A 325 22.16 5.06 -6.33
C ARG A 325 20.66 5.47 -6.23
N VAL A 326 20.17 6.33 -7.13
CA VAL A 326 18.73 6.64 -7.22
C VAL A 326 17.92 5.34 -7.41
N ASN A 327 18.41 4.43 -8.27
CA ASN A 327 17.74 3.17 -8.56
C ASN A 327 17.88 2.11 -7.46
N GLU A 328 19.03 2.03 -6.79
CA GLU A 328 19.31 1.02 -5.75
C GLU A 328 18.74 1.42 -4.39
N ASP A 329 18.98 2.67 -3.96
CA ASP A 329 18.56 3.15 -2.64
C ASP A 329 17.10 3.62 -2.65
N LYS A 330 16.52 3.87 -3.83
CA LYS A 330 15.18 4.45 -4.03
C LYS A 330 15.02 5.80 -3.31
N VAL A 331 16.08 6.56 -3.32
CA VAL A 331 16.14 7.90 -2.76
C VAL A 331 16.30 8.91 -3.90
N PRO A 332 15.50 9.98 -3.96
CA PRO A 332 15.49 10.93 -5.07
C PRO A 332 16.69 11.89 -5.04
N TYR A 333 17.91 11.37 -5.08
CA TYR A 333 19.15 12.16 -5.05
C TYR A 333 19.26 13.14 -6.24
N ASP A 334 18.71 12.77 -7.40
CA ASP A 334 18.63 13.61 -8.59
C ASP A 334 17.75 14.85 -8.38
N ILE A 335 16.65 14.71 -7.64
CA ILE A 335 15.79 15.83 -7.24
C ILE A 335 16.51 16.70 -6.21
N TRP A 336 17.19 16.09 -5.24
CA TRP A 336 17.94 16.83 -4.22
C TRP A 336 19.12 17.58 -4.80
N LEU A 337 19.80 17.04 -5.81
CA LEU A 337 20.82 17.74 -6.57
C LEU A 337 20.25 18.98 -7.25
N LYS A 338 19.12 18.85 -7.96
CA LYS A 338 18.45 19.98 -8.63
C LYS A 338 18.00 21.08 -7.65
N ARG A 339 17.68 20.70 -6.41
CA ARG A 339 17.29 21.62 -5.35
C ARG A 339 18.46 22.18 -4.55
N GLY A 340 19.68 21.74 -4.84
CA GLY A 340 20.89 22.21 -4.14
C GLY A 340 21.13 21.60 -2.76
N PHE A 341 20.40 20.54 -2.37
CA PHE A 341 20.59 19.85 -1.10
C PHE A 341 21.74 18.84 -1.14
N VAL A 342 22.10 18.38 -2.33
CA VAL A 342 23.22 17.47 -2.58
C VAL A 342 24.08 18.05 -3.66
N ARG A 343 25.41 17.88 -3.57
CA ARG A 343 26.39 18.20 -4.61
C ARG A 343 26.96 16.91 -5.19
N VAL A 344 27.45 16.95 -6.42
CA VAL A 344 28.19 15.85 -7.02
C VAL A 344 29.68 16.06 -6.91
N SER A 345 30.41 14.97 -6.69
CA SER A 345 31.87 14.91 -6.84
C SER A 345 32.14 14.23 -8.19
N PRO A 346 32.96 14.82 -9.09
CA PRO A 346 33.29 14.20 -10.36
C PRO A 346 33.91 12.81 -10.21
N GLY A 347 33.51 11.88 -11.09
CA GLY A 347 34.01 10.50 -11.08
C GLY A 347 33.19 9.55 -10.22
N ASN A 348 33.77 8.41 -9.87
CA ASN A 348 33.13 7.30 -9.15
C ASN A 348 33.42 7.27 -7.65
N SER A 349 34.11 8.28 -7.11
CA SER A 349 34.46 8.42 -5.70
C SER A 349 34.41 9.89 -5.28
N ILE A 350 34.30 10.13 -3.96
CA ILE A 350 34.29 11.50 -3.44
C ILE A 350 35.70 12.08 -3.44
N ASP A 351 35.87 13.25 -4.07
CA ASP A 351 37.07 14.08 -3.89
C ASP A 351 36.88 14.96 -2.65
N TYR A 352 37.58 14.59 -1.57
CA TYR A 352 37.46 15.27 -0.27
C TYR A 352 37.94 16.73 -0.28
N ARG A 353 38.65 17.17 -1.33
CA ARG A 353 39.02 18.59 -1.48
C ARG A 353 37.80 19.49 -1.68
N LEU A 354 36.78 18.96 -2.37
CA LEU A 354 35.48 19.67 -2.61
C LEU A 354 34.67 19.91 -1.34
N ILE A 355 35.01 19.22 -0.25
CA ILE A 355 34.31 19.35 1.03
C ILE A 355 34.87 20.50 1.86
N VAL A 356 36.16 20.84 1.64
CA VAL A 356 36.89 21.85 2.40
C VAL A 356 36.80 23.23 1.71
N GLU A 357 36.55 23.27 0.43
CA GLU A 357 36.27 24.49 -0.36
C GLU A 357 34.84 25.02 -0.16
#